data_e1c6ef16a206572e9e058aabc9caf328
#
_entry.id   e1c6ef16a206572e9e058aabc9caf328
#
_cell.length_a   1.000
_cell.length_b   1.000
_cell.length_c   1.000
_cell.angle_alpha   90.00
_cell.angle_beta   90.00
_cell.angle_gamma   90.00
#
_symmetry.space_group_name_H-M   'P 1'
#
loop_
_entity.id
_entity.type
_entity.pdbx_description
1 polymer ?
#
loop_
_entity_poly.entity_id
_entity_poly.type
_entity_poly.pdbx_seq_one_letter_code
_entity_poly.pdbx_strand_id
1 'polypeptide(L)'
;MILEAAEILRARILVVDDQEANVMLLEQILADAGYTQVSSTMDPQEVCALHREHGYDLILLDLQMPVMDGFQVMAGLNTNTADGYLPVIVLTAQPGHKLRALQGGAKDFISKPFDLVEARLRIRNMLEVRLLYRKLEHYNSSLEKLVDKRTAELRESEASYRSLTELASDWYWEQDEAGKFTKVSGPALEMLGIQVEPLAGGPPDSVPTGWNETERAALRATIEARQPFLDSVFSRTRPDGQLQRFRVSGEPMFDRSCRFIGYRGIGVEIFGAGRSHV
;
A
#
# COMPACT_ATOMS: atom_id res chain seq x y z
N MET A 1 19.65 2.47 -5.78
CA MET A 1 19.04 2.52 -7.14
C MET A 1 20.03 3.30 -8.00
N ILE A 2 20.76 2.62 -8.89
CA ILE A 2 21.80 3.22 -9.73
C ILE A 2 21.22 3.39 -11.14
N LEU A 3 21.41 4.57 -11.74
CA LEU A 3 21.10 4.80 -13.15
C LEU A 3 22.30 4.32 -13.99
N GLU A 4 22.01 3.58 -15.05
CA GLU A 4 23.05 3.23 -16.02
C GLU A 4 23.29 4.42 -16.96
N ALA A 5 24.56 4.67 -17.31
CA ALA A 5 24.90 5.76 -18.22
C ALA A 5 24.14 5.66 -19.57
N ALA A 6 23.89 4.43 -20.04
CA ALA A 6 23.13 4.18 -21.25
C ALA A 6 21.65 4.62 -21.16
N GLU A 7 21.04 4.59 -19.97
CA GLU A 7 19.67 5.09 -19.78
C GLU A 7 19.60 6.60 -19.95
N ILE A 8 20.61 7.34 -19.42
CA ILE A 8 20.67 8.79 -19.53
C ILE A 8 20.84 9.21 -20.99
N LEU A 9 21.67 8.50 -21.75
CA LEU A 9 21.91 8.80 -23.17
C LEU A 9 20.70 8.49 -24.09
N ARG A 10 19.74 7.72 -23.61
CA ARG A 10 18.47 7.43 -24.30
C ARG A 10 17.33 8.34 -23.88
N ALA A 11 17.58 9.29 -23.00
CA ALA A 11 16.57 10.25 -22.59
C ALA A 11 16.10 11.10 -23.78
N ARG A 12 14.82 11.42 -23.81
CA ARG A 12 14.20 12.22 -24.86
C ARG A 12 14.36 13.69 -24.53
N ILE A 13 15.04 14.44 -25.40
CA ILE A 13 15.33 15.85 -25.20
C ILE A 13 14.66 16.66 -26.32
N LEU A 14 13.94 17.72 -25.94
CA LEU A 14 13.41 18.69 -26.88
C LEU A 14 14.22 20.00 -26.79
N VAL A 15 14.69 20.48 -27.94
CA VAL A 15 15.33 21.79 -28.08
C VAL A 15 14.31 22.75 -28.69
N VAL A 16 14.13 23.90 -28.05
CA VAL A 16 13.20 24.97 -28.51
C VAL A 16 13.92 26.31 -28.57
N ASP A 17 14.16 26.79 -29.76
CA ASP A 17 14.80 28.10 -30.00
C ASP A 17 14.39 28.60 -31.41
N ASP A 18 14.01 29.87 -31.54
CA ASP A 18 13.56 30.44 -32.81
C ASP A 18 14.70 30.69 -33.81
N GLN A 19 15.95 30.54 -33.37
CA GLN A 19 17.14 30.71 -34.18
C GLN A 19 17.74 29.37 -34.57
N GLU A 20 17.72 29.05 -35.86
CA GLU A 20 18.24 27.79 -36.39
C GLU A 20 19.70 27.52 -35.98
N ALA A 21 20.54 28.57 -35.94
CA ALA A 21 21.94 28.46 -35.53
C ALA A 21 22.09 27.96 -34.07
N ASN A 22 21.21 28.38 -33.17
CA ASN A 22 21.20 27.92 -31.79
C ASN A 22 20.72 26.45 -31.67
N VAL A 23 19.68 26.09 -32.43
CA VAL A 23 19.17 24.71 -32.52
C VAL A 23 20.29 23.80 -32.99
N MET A 24 20.92 24.08 -34.12
CA MET A 24 22.04 23.29 -34.67
C MET A 24 23.19 23.14 -33.67
N LEU A 25 23.55 24.21 -32.98
CA LEU A 25 24.62 24.17 -31.98
C LEU A 25 24.26 23.25 -30.79
N LEU A 26 23.04 23.35 -30.29
CA LEU A 26 22.58 22.49 -29.17
C LEU A 26 22.47 21.03 -29.59
N GLU A 27 21.94 20.76 -30.77
CA GLU A 27 21.89 19.38 -31.32
C GLU A 27 23.30 18.80 -31.45
N GLN A 28 24.28 19.58 -31.94
CA GLN A 28 25.67 19.14 -32.01
C GLN A 28 26.26 18.85 -30.62
N ILE A 29 26.03 19.73 -29.64
CA ILE A 29 26.47 19.52 -28.24
C ILE A 29 25.92 18.23 -27.68
N LEU A 30 24.63 17.95 -27.92
CA LEU A 30 23.94 16.76 -27.44
C LEU A 30 24.42 15.50 -28.18
N ALA A 31 24.60 15.56 -29.49
CA ALA A 31 25.12 14.46 -30.28
C ALA A 31 26.56 14.09 -29.86
N ASP A 32 27.45 15.10 -29.68
CA ASP A 32 28.81 14.90 -29.20
C ASP A 32 28.86 14.31 -27.77
N ALA A 33 27.83 14.56 -26.95
CA ALA A 33 27.68 13.97 -25.63
C ALA A 33 27.11 12.56 -25.66
N GLY A 34 26.66 12.07 -26.84
CA GLY A 34 26.14 10.71 -27.05
C GLY A 34 24.63 10.55 -26.85
N TYR A 35 23.87 11.63 -26.74
CA TYR A 35 22.41 11.55 -26.68
C TYR A 35 21.83 11.16 -28.05
N THR A 36 20.92 10.18 -28.06
CA THR A 36 20.40 9.57 -29.30
C THR A 36 18.97 9.95 -29.64
N GLN A 37 18.24 10.54 -28.70
CA GLN A 37 16.83 10.90 -28.86
C GLN A 37 16.64 12.41 -28.63
N VAL A 38 17.10 13.19 -29.58
CA VAL A 38 17.00 14.65 -29.59
C VAL A 38 16.02 15.04 -30.67
N SER A 39 15.08 15.90 -30.35
CA SER A 39 14.15 16.55 -31.27
C SER A 39 14.26 18.08 -31.09
N SER A 40 13.91 18.83 -32.11
CA SER A 40 13.91 20.29 -32.04
C SER A 40 12.66 20.88 -32.68
N THR A 41 12.29 22.09 -32.25
CA THR A 41 11.29 22.92 -32.92
C THR A 41 11.68 24.40 -32.79
N MET A 42 11.34 25.18 -33.83
CA MET A 42 11.46 26.62 -33.81
C MET A 42 10.12 27.33 -33.54
N ASP A 43 9.02 26.55 -33.44
CA ASP A 43 7.71 27.07 -33.10
C ASP A 43 7.35 26.78 -31.62
N PRO A 44 7.35 27.82 -30.75
CA PRO A 44 7.01 27.64 -29.34
C PRO A 44 5.56 27.14 -29.09
N GLN A 45 4.64 27.29 -30.04
CA GLN A 45 3.24 26.86 -29.90
C GLN A 45 3.08 25.34 -29.96
N GLU A 46 4.01 24.65 -30.65
CA GLU A 46 3.96 23.18 -30.78
C GLU A 46 4.47 22.44 -29.57
N VAL A 47 5.23 23.09 -28.68
CA VAL A 47 5.96 22.45 -27.56
C VAL A 47 5.05 21.59 -26.68
N CYS A 48 3.89 22.13 -26.28
CA CYS A 48 2.95 21.40 -25.42
C CYS A 48 2.32 20.19 -26.13
N ALA A 49 2.09 20.28 -27.44
CA ALA A 49 1.57 19.16 -28.24
C ALA A 49 2.64 18.09 -28.44
N LEU A 50 3.84 18.48 -28.81
CA LEU A 50 4.98 17.59 -28.99
C LEU A 50 5.33 16.86 -27.68
N HIS A 51 5.28 17.56 -26.53
CA HIS A 51 5.54 16.90 -25.26
C HIS A 51 4.45 15.87 -24.90
N ARG A 52 3.18 16.16 -25.15
CA ARG A 52 2.08 15.19 -24.93
C ARG A 52 2.20 13.95 -25.82
N GLU A 53 2.67 14.11 -27.04
CA GLU A 53 2.80 13.02 -28.02
C GLU A 53 4.03 12.15 -27.72
N HIS A 54 5.18 12.78 -27.45
CA HIS A 54 6.46 12.10 -27.37
C HIS A 54 6.97 11.85 -25.95
N GLY A 55 6.48 12.59 -24.93
CA GLY A 55 6.87 12.41 -23.52
C GLY A 55 8.35 12.69 -23.27
N TYR A 56 8.80 13.93 -23.48
CA TYR A 56 10.19 14.32 -23.29
C TYR A 56 10.63 14.25 -21.82
N ASP A 57 11.89 13.93 -21.61
CA ASP A 57 12.52 13.86 -20.29
C ASP A 57 13.18 15.17 -19.89
N LEU A 58 13.49 16.03 -20.86
CA LEU A 58 14.07 17.36 -20.67
C LEU A 58 13.66 18.27 -21.82
N ILE A 59 13.38 19.54 -21.50
CA ILE A 59 13.18 20.59 -22.49
C ILE A 59 14.26 21.67 -22.31
N LEU A 60 14.99 21.96 -23.36
CA LEU A 60 15.88 23.12 -23.46
C LEU A 60 15.11 24.24 -24.17
N LEU A 61 14.82 25.34 -23.48
CA LEU A 61 13.86 26.35 -23.92
C LEU A 61 14.47 27.73 -23.96
N ASP A 62 14.50 28.36 -25.13
CA ASP A 62 14.81 29.78 -25.21
C ASP A 62 13.67 30.62 -24.61
N LEU A 63 14.04 31.71 -23.95
CA LEU A 63 13.06 32.64 -23.37
C LEU A 63 12.60 33.70 -24.39
N GLN A 64 13.45 34.10 -25.31
CA GLN A 64 13.22 35.23 -26.19
C GLN A 64 12.85 34.77 -27.59
N MET A 65 11.61 34.32 -27.75
CA MET A 65 11.07 33.91 -29.05
C MET A 65 9.92 34.82 -29.47
N PRO A 66 9.74 35.06 -30.78
CA PRO A 66 8.60 35.82 -31.29
C PRO A 66 7.30 35.04 -31.08
N VAL A 67 6.17 35.76 -31.08
CA VAL A 67 4.80 35.23 -30.96
C VAL A 67 4.48 34.69 -29.56
N MET A 68 5.29 33.78 -29.02
CA MET A 68 5.11 33.18 -27.68
C MET A 68 6.48 33.12 -26.99
N ASP A 69 6.59 33.72 -25.82
CA ASP A 69 7.83 33.68 -25.04
C ASP A 69 7.96 32.38 -24.26
N GLY A 70 9.18 32.04 -23.80
CA GLY A 70 9.44 30.84 -23.07
C GLY A 70 8.69 30.76 -21.70
N PHE A 71 8.30 31.89 -21.12
CA PHE A 71 7.50 31.91 -19.90
C PHE A 71 6.06 31.41 -20.15
N GLN A 72 5.49 31.79 -21.32
CA GLN A 72 4.17 31.32 -21.73
C GLN A 72 4.19 29.80 -22.04
N VAL A 73 5.27 29.32 -22.68
CA VAL A 73 5.49 27.89 -22.91
C VAL A 73 5.55 27.12 -21.58
N MET A 74 6.34 27.61 -20.61
CA MET A 74 6.43 27.00 -19.28
C MET A 74 5.08 26.99 -18.55
N ALA A 75 4.30 28.07 -18.64
CA ALA A 75 2.96 28.11 -18.05
C ALA A 75 2.04 27.05 -18.68
N GLY A 76 2.10 26.84 -19.99
CA GLY A 76 1.36 25.80 -20.70
C GLY A 76 1.77 24.38 -20.29
N LEU A 77 3.06 24.14 -20.09
CA LEU A 77 3.59 22.85 -19.62
C LEU A 77 3.17 22.55 -18.17
N ASN A 78 3.18 23.55 -17.27
CA ASN A 78 2.80 23.39 -15.87
C ASN A 78 1.31 23.09 -15.65
N THR A 79 0.44 23.40 -16.61
CA THR A 79 -1.00 23.05 -16.53
C THR A 79 -1.26 21.55 -16.76
N ASN A 80 -0.31 20.83 -17.34
CA ASN A 80 -0.37 19.38 -17.55
C ASN A 80 0.31 18.65 -16.39
N THR A 81 -0.35 18.56 -15.24
CA THR A 81 0.17 17.91 -14.02
C THR A 81 0.28 16.38 -14.10
N ALA A 82 -0.14 15.76 -15.21
CA ALA A 82 -0.11 14.31 -15.37
C ALA A 82 1.31 13.71 -15.46
N ASP A 83 2.32 14.52 -15.84
CA ASP A 83 3.69 14.04 -16.11
C ASP A 83 4.66 14.17 -14.91
N GLY A 84 4.15 14.49 -13.72
CA GLY A 84 4.95 14.60 -12.50
C GLY A 84 6.04 15.69 -12.62
N TYR A 85 7.32 15.31 -12.56
CA TYR A 85 8.46 16.22 -12.61
C TYR A 85 9.05 16.28 -14.01
N LEU A 86 8.64 17.27 -14.84
CA LEU A 86 9.27 17.59 -16.12
C LEU A 86 10.28 18.73 -15.94
N PRO A 87 11.59 18.51 -16.10
CA PRO A 87 12.56 19.58 -16.04
C PRO A 87 12.60 20.41 -17.33
N VAL A 88 12.60 21.72 -17.15
CA VAL A 88 12.88 22.71 -18.22
C VAL A 88 14.16 23.45 -17.85
N ILE A 89 15.15 23.43 -18.73
CA ILE A 89 16.35 24.27 -18.65
C ILE A 89 16.14 25.45 -19.61
N VAL A 90 16.20 26.62 -19.04
CA VAL A 90 16.01 27.85 -19.80
C VAL A 90 17.34 28.37 -20.38
N LEU A 91 17.29 28.76 -21.63
CA LEU A 91 18.42 29.40 -22.36
C LEU A 91 18.22 30.91 -22.34
N THR A 92 19.19 31.68 -21.87
CA THR A 92 19.02 33.14 -21.78
C THR A 92 20.33 33.93 -21.92
N ALA A 93 20.27 35.04 -22.65
CA ALA A 93 21.37 36.01 -22.72
C ALA A 93 21.30 37.05 -21.59
N GLN A 94 20.18 37.18 -20.89
CA GLN A 94 19.93 38.26 -19.94
C GLN A 94 20.01 37.79 -18.49
N PRO A 95 20.92 38.33 -17.67
CA PRO A 95 21.04 37.95 -16.25
C PRO A 95 19.75 38.15 -15.42
N GLY A 96 18.99 39.22 -15.75
CA GLY A 96 17.73 39.53 -15.04
C GLY A 96 16.60 38.50 -15.23
N HIS A 97 16.63 37.74 -16.30
CA HIS A 97 15.61 36.70 -16.56
C HIS A 97 15.82 35.40 -15.77
N LYS A 98 17.04 35.14 -15.27
CA LYS A 98 17.37 33.91 -14.55
C LYS A 98 16.49 33.69 -13.35
N LEU A 99 16.37 34.68 -12.46
CA LEU A 99 15.54 34.57 -11.26
C LEU A 99 14.06 34.39 -11.60
N ARG A 100 13.57 35.19 -12.57
CA ARG A 100 12.19 35.11 -13.04
C ARG A 100 11.88 33.73 -13.65
N ALA A 101 12.82 33.15 -14.41
CA ALA A 101 12.65 31.82 -15.00
C ALA A 101 12.55 30.73 -13.94
N LEU A 102 13.42 30.75 -12.93
CA LEU A 102 13.35 29.80 -11.81
C LEU A 102 12.04 29.93 -11.00
N GLN A 103 11.60 31.18 -10.75
CA GLN A 103 10.29 31.43 -10.12
C GLN A 103 9.12 30.97 -10.99
N GLY A 104 9.25 31.03 -12.31
CA GLY A 104 8.28 30.55 -13.29
C GLY A 104 8.24 29.02 -13.47
N GLY A 105 9.10 28.28 -12.76
CA GLY A 105 9.09 26.81 -12.78
C GLY A 105 10.24 26.15 -13.54
N ALA A 106 11.13 26.93 -14.19
CA ALA A 106 12.36 26.38 -14.75
C ALA A 106 13.20 25.73 -13.64
N LYS A 107 13.80 24.59 -13.95
CA LYS A 107 14.62 23.87 -12.95
C LYS A 107 16.08 24.30 -12.95
N ASP A 108 16.54 24.85 -14.08
CA ASP A 108 17.88 25.41 -14.21
C ASP A 108 17.91 26.40 -15.41
N PHE A 109 19.05 27.04 -15.62
CA PHE A 109 19.29 27.93 -16.77
C PHE A 109 20.71 27.74 -17.34
N ILE A 110 20.87 28.04 -18.63
CA ILE A 110 22.16 28.10 -19.33
C ILE A 110 22.28 29.48 -19.95
N SER A 111 23.42 30.15 -19.74
CA SER A 111 23.66 31.48 -20.26
C SER A 111 24.14 31.42 -21.70
N LYS A 112 23.62 32.30 -22.57
CA LYS A 112 24.17 32.54 -23.90
C LYS A 112 25.28 33.63 -23.79
N PRO A 113 26.46 33.49 -24.44
CA PRO A 113 26.89 32.38 -25.27
C PRO A 113 27.12 31.09 -24.43
N PHE A 114 26.85 29.91 -25.02
CA PHE A 114 26.92 28.65 -24.32
C PHE A 114 28.36 28.25 -23.97
N ASP A 115 28.63 27.99 -22.69
CA ASP A 115 29.75 27.16 -22.27
C ASP A 115 29.40 25.69 -22.45
N LEU A 116 30.15 24.99 -23.31
CA LEU A 116 29.86 23.59 -23.67
C LEU A 116 29.99 22.65 -22.49
N VAL A 117 30.93 22.90 -21.57
CA VAL A 117 31.16 22.05 -20.41
C VAL A 117 30.03 22.27 -19.41
N GLU A 118 29.67 23.53 -19.15
CA GLU A 118 28.56 23.87 -18.26
C GLU A 118 27.24 23.28 -18.78
N ALA A 119 26.94 23.46 -20.05
CA ALA A 119 25.72 22.99 -20.69
C ALA A 119 25.58 21.45 -20.54
N ARG A 120 26.63 20.69 -20.86
CA ARG A 120 26.64 19.22 -20.74
C ARG A 120 26.43 18.77 -19.30
N LEU A 121 27.08 19.40 -18.34
CA LEU A 121 26.92 19.03 -16.91
C LEU A 121 25.50 19.30 -16.41
N ARG A 122 24.93 20.48 -16.73
CA ARG A 122 23.55 20.82 -16.32
C ARG A 122 22.52 19.90 -16.94
N ILE A 123 22.62 19.63 -18.23
CA ILE A 123 21.74 18.71 -18.94
C ILE A 123 21.81 17.31 -18.31
N ARG A 124 23.01 16.78 -18.11
CA ARG A 124 23.22 15.46 -17.52
C ARG A 124 22.62 15.37 -16.10
N ASN A 125 22.94 16.32 -15.23
CA ASN A 125 22.44 16.33 -13.85
C ASN A 125 20.91 16.39 -13.82
N MET A 126 20.31 17.18 -14.71
CA MET A 126 18.87 17.32 -14.78
C MET A 126 18.19 16.04 -15.27
N LEU A 127 18.77 15.36 -16.26
CA LEU A 127 18.29 14.07 -16.74
C LEU A 127 18.43 12.97 -15.68
N GLU A 128 19.53 12.95 -14.92
CA GLU A 128 19.69 12.02 -13.80
C GLU A 128 18.57 12.19 -12.78
N VAL A 129 18.26 13.41 -12.39
CA VAL A 129 17.14 13.70 -11.47
C VAL A 129 15.81 13.25 -12.07
N ARG A 130 15.51 13.60 -13.33
CA ARG A 130 14.26 13.21 -14.02
C ARG A 130 14.07 11.70 -14.05
N LEU A 131 15.10 10.96 -14.45
CA LEU A 131 15.01 9.49 -14.56
C LEU A 131 14.88 8.82 -13.21
N LEU A 132 15.50 9.38 -12.15
CA LEU A 132 15.29 8.91 -10.77
C LEU A 132 13.85 9.14 -10.32
N TYR A 133 13.26 10.30 -10.59
CA TYR A 133 11.85 10.56 -10.30
C TYR A 133 10.93 9.58 -11.02
N ARG A 134 11.12 9.34 -12.31
CA ARG A 134 10.32 8.36 -13.07
C ARG A 134 10.44 6.94 -12.49
N LYS A 135 11.65 6.53 -12.11
CA LYS A 135 11.84 5.23 -11.45
C LYS A 135 11.09 5.17 -10.11
N LEU A 136 11.15 6.23 -9.32
CA LEU A 136 10.45 6.31 -8.03
C LEU A 136 8.92 6.21 -8.21
N GLU A 137 8.35 6.95 -9.15
CA GLU A 137 6.92 6.90 -9.50
C GLU A 137 6.50 5.48 -9.92
N HIS A 138 7.30 4.83 -10.77
CA HIS A 138 7.05 3.48 -11.21
C HIS A 138 7.08 2.47 -10.04
N TYR A 139 8.07 2.60 -9.12
CA TYR A 139 8.14 1.77 -7.93
C TYR A 139 6.96 1.99 -7.00
N ASN A 140 6.56 3.24 -6.75
CA ASN A 140 5.41 3.56 -5.91
C ASN A 140 4.13 2.94 -6.48
N SER A 141 3.85 3.13 -7.78
CA SER A 141 2.69 2.51 -8.43
C SER A 141 2.71 0.97 -8.37
N SER A 142 3.89 0.36 -8.49
CA SER A 142 4.04 -1.09 -8.39
C SER A 142 3.83 -1.59 -6.97
N LEU A 143 4.30 -0.84 -5.95
CA LEU A 143 4.09 -1.15 -4.54
C LEU A 143 2.61 -1.02 -4.16
N GLU A 144 1.93 0.03 -4.60
CA GLU A 144 0.49 0.20 -4.38
C GLU A 144 -0.31 -1.00 -4.92
N LYS A 145 -0.06 -1.39 -6.17
CA LYS A 145 -0.70 -2.58 -6.77
C LYS A 145 -0.41 -3.87 -6.00
N LEU A 146 0.82 -4.02 -5.49
CA LEU A 146 1.19 -5.18 -4.69
C LEU A 146 0.48 -5.19 -3.33
N VAL A 147 0.38 -4.03 -2.66
CA VAL A 147 -0.35 -3.88 -1.39
C VAL A 147 -1.82 -4.22 -1.58
N ASP A 148 -2.46 -3.67 -2.61
CA ASP A 148 -3.87 -3.96 -2.92
C ASP A 148 -4.11 -5.45 -3.15
N LYS A 149 -3.24 -6.08 -3.95
CA LYS A 149 -3.31 -7.51 -4.22
C LYS A 149 -3.16 -8.33 -2.93
N ARG A 150 -2.15 -8.05 -2.11
CA ARG A 150 -1.92 -8.77 -0.84
C ARG A 150 -3.05 -8.57 0.17
N THR A 151 -3.62 -7.37 0.20
CA THR A 151 -4.78 -7.09 1.07
C THR A 151 -6.01 -7.87 0.63
N ALA A 152 -6.25 -7.98 -0.68
CA ALA A 152 -7.34 -8.79 -1.21
C ALA A 152 -7.16 -10.29 -0.92
N GLU A 153 -5.95 -10.85 -1.18
CA GLU A 153 -5.61 -12.24 -0.87
C GLU A 153 -5.79 -12.56 0.63
N LEU A 154 -5.36 -11.64 1.52
CA LEU A 154 -5.51 -11.83 2.96
C LEU A 154 -6.99 -11.86 3.37
N ARG A 155 -7.80 -10.92 2.87
CA ARG A 155 -9.25 -10.88 3.15
C ARG A 155 -9.97 -12.14 2.67
N GLU A 156 -9.63 -12.64 1.49
CA GLU A 156 -10.19 -13.89 0.95
C GLU A 156 -9.80 -15.08 1.83
N SER A 157 -8.53 -15.17 2.23
CA SER A 157 -8.04 -16.21 3.13
C SER A 157 -8.74 -16.15 4.49
N GLU A 158 -8.86 -14.97 5.10
CA GLU A 158 -9.58 -14.79 6.37
C GLU A 158 -11.05 -15.16 6.26
N ALA A 159 -11.73 -14.79 5.17
CA ALA A 159 -13.11 -15.16 4.94
C ALA A 159 -13.28 -16.67 4.77
N SER A 160 -12.36 -17.32 4.05
CA SER A 160 -12.34 -18.77 3.88
C SER A 160 -12.13 -19.50 5.21
N TYR A 161 -11.15 -19.07 6.02
CA TYR A 161 -10.92 -19.62 7.36
C TYR A 161 -12.12 -19.45 8.28
N ARG A 162 -12.76 -18.28 8.25
CA ARG A 162 -13.99 -18.03 9.04
C ARG A 162 -15.11 -18.97 8.62
N SER A 163 -15.36 -19.09 7.33
CA SER A 163 -16.40 -19.98 6.79
C SER A 163 -16.14 -21.44 7.16
N LEU A 164 -14.89 -21.93 7.05
CA LEU A 164 -14.53 -23.28 7.46
C LEU A 164 -14.73 -23.51 8.95
N THR A 165 -14.41 -22.53 9.80
CA THR A 165 -14.63 -22.63 11.25
C THR A 165 -16.12 -22.66 11.58
N GLU A 166 -16.93 -21.84 10.91
CA GLU A 166 -18.41 -21.83 11.08
C GLU A 166 -19.06 -23.13 10.60
N LEU A 167 -18.54 -23.75 9.54
CA LEU A 167 -19.04 -25.04 9.05
C LEU A 167 -18.61 -26.23 9.91
N ALA A 168 -17.44 -26.14 10.56
CA ALA A 168 -16.87 -27.25 11.36
C ALA A 168 -17.29 -27.24 12.82
N SER A 169 -17.88 -26.14 13.32
CA SER A 169 -18.23 -25.97 14.72
C SER A 169 -19.50 -25.16 14.91
N ASP A 170 -20.32 -25.54 15.89
CA ASP A 170 -21.51 -24.77 16.27
C ASP A 170 -21.13 -23.49 17.00
N TRP A 171 -19.94 -23.44 17.56
CA TRP A 171 -19.42 -22.27 18.29
C TRP A 171 -17.90 -22.28 18.43
N TYR A 172 -17.33 -21.04 18.64
CA TYR A 172 -15.93 -20.73 18.73
C TYR A 172 -15.69 -19.75 19.88
N TRP A 173 -14.53 -19.82 20.53
CA TRP A 173 -14.14 -18.91 21.59
C TRP A 173 -12.63 -18.64 21.62
N GLU A 174 -12.27 -17.45 22.06
CA GLU A 174 -10.91 -17.06 22.40
C GLU A 174 -10.89 -16.36 23.77
N GLN A 175 -9.85 -16.61 24.54
CA GLN A 175 -9.55 -15.95 25.82
C GLN A 175 -8.16 -15.33 25.76
N ASP A 176 -7.96 -14.22 26.48
CA ASP A 176 -6.63 -13.65 26.73
C ASP A 176 -5.88 -14.43 27.84
N GLU A 177 -4.67 -13.97 28.18
CA GLU A 177 -3.82 -14.57 29.22
C GLU A 177 -4.44 -14.54 30.62
N ALA A 178 -5.38 -13.61 30.85
CA ALA A 178 -6.13 -13.48 32.11
C ALA A 178 -7.41 -14.33 32.14
N GLY A 179 -7.71 -15.07 31.05
CA GLY A 179 -8.91 -15.89 30.92
C GLY A 179 -10.16 -15.09 30.54
N LYS A 180 -10.03 -13.82 30.16
CA LYS A 180 -11.12 -13.00 29.67
C LYS A 180 -11.41 -13.30 28.21
N PHE A 181 -12.69 -13.51 27.87
CA PHE A 181 -13.08 -13.77 26.49
C PHE A 181 -12.88 -12.54 25.61
N THR A 182 -12.15 -12.73 24.52
CA THR A 182 -11.89 -11.73 23.46
C THR A 182 -12.79 -11.95 22.26
N LYS A 183 -13.15 -13.21 22.01
CA LYS A 183 -14.10 -13.61 20.96
C LYS A 183 -14.95 -14.78 21.44
N VAL A 184 -16.24 -14.76 21.17
CA VAL A 184 -17.19 -15.82 21.52
C VAL A 184 -18.30 -15.89 20.48
N SER A 185 -18.66 -17.13 20.10
CA SER A 185 -19.89 -17.43 19.38
C SER A 185 -20.58 -18.63 20.06
N GLY A 186 -21.92 -18.70 20.03
CA GLY A 186 -22.68 -19.78 20.60
C GLY A 186 -22.64 -19.85 22.16
N PRO A 187 -22.94 -21.01 22.75
CA PRO A 187 -23.13 -21.21 24.21
C PRO A 187 -21.82 -21.31 25.02
N ALA A 188 -20.67 -20.94 24.46
CA ALA A 188 -19.37 -21.11 25.10
C ALA A 188 -19.28 -20.47 26.49
N LEU A 189 -19.83 -19.27 26.65
CA LEU A 189 -19.82 -18.53 27.92
C LEU A 189 -20.59 -19.25 29.03
N GLU A 190 -21.79 -19.74 28.70
CA GLU A 190 -22.61 -20.49 29.64
C GLU A 190 -21.92 -21.80 30.07
N MET A 191 -21.29 -22.48 29.12
CA MET A 191 -20.62 -23.76 29.38
C MET A 191 -19.40 -23.61 30.29
N LEU A 192 -18.59 -22.57 30.06
CA LEU A 192 -17.41 -22.32 30.89
C LEU A 192 -17.75 -21.69 32.23
N GLY A 193 -19.06 -21.39 32.49
CA GLY A 193 -19.56 -20.89 33.76
C GLY A 193 -19.15 -19.48 34.07
N ILE A 194 -18.82 -18.71 33.06
CA ILE A 194 -18.45 -17.34 33.22
C ILE A 194 -19.69 -16.48 33.06
N GLN A 195 -20.01 -15.72 34.11
CA GLN A 195 -21.05 -14.69 34.03
C GLN A 195 -20.59 -13.62 33.07
N VAL A 196 -21.31 -13.44 31.96
CA VAL A 196 -21.18 -12.26 31.14
C VAL A 196 -21.84 -11.14 31.94
N GLU A 197 -21.07 -10.13 32.33
CA GLU A 197 -21.69 -8.86 32.72
C GLU A 197 -22.62 -8.43 31.60
N PRO A 198 -23.93 -8.28 31.86
CA PRO A 198 -24.83 -7.87 30.79
C PRO A 198 -24.44 -6.49 30.30
N LEU A 199 -24.24 -6.35 29.00
CA LEU A 199 -24.03 -5.07 28.33
C LEU A 199 -25.23 -4.11 28.47
N ALA A 200 -26.26 -4.47 29.24
CA ALA A 200 -27.39 -3.65 29.65
C ALA A 200 -28.10 -4.23 30.86
N GLY A 201 -27.79 -3.75 32.08
CA GLY A 201 -28.72 -3.52 33.18
C GLY A 201 -29.62 -4.67 33.66
N GLY A 202 -29.21 -5.92 33.65
CA GLY A 202 -29.95 -7.04 34.27
C GLY A 202 -29.35 -7.49 35.60
N PRO A 203 -30.13 -8.10 36.53
CA PRO A 203 -29.65 -8.49 37.86
C PRO A 203 -28.61 -9.63 37.78
N PRO A 204 -27.62 -9.67 38.72
CA PRO A 204 -26.47 -10.57 38.68
C PRO A 204 -26.72 -12.00 39.17
N ASP A 205 -27.94 -12.48 39.19
CA ASP A 205 -28.31 -13.77 39.84
C ASP A 205 -28.89 -14.81 38.87
N SER A 206 -28.04 -15.28 37.92
CA SER A 206 -28.30 -16.60 37.32
C SER A 206 -26.98 -17.31 37.08
N VAL A 207 -26.51 -18.03 38.10
CA VAL A 207 -25.55 -19.13 37.90
C VAL A 207 -26.18 -20.06 36.88
N PRO A 208 -25.51 -20.39 35.73
CA PRO A 208 -26.04 -21.37 34.82
C PRO A 208 -26.18 -22.73 35.53
N THR A 209 -27.34 -23.01 36.03
CA THR A 209 -27.65 -24.27 36.71
C THR A 209 -27.74 -25.38 35.70
N GLY A 210 -27.13 -26.50 36.01
CA GLY A 210 -27.27 -27.74 35.23
C GLY A 210 -26.01 -28.30 34.59
N TRP A 211 -24.88 -27.57 34.62
CA TRP A 211 -23.62 -28.12 34.15
C TRP A 211 -23.00 -29.13 35.11
N ASN A 212 -22.33 -30.15 34.56
CA ASN A 212 -21.57 -31.12 35.37
C ASN A 212 -20.29 -30.45 35.90
N GLU A 213 -20.28 -30.17 37.20
CA GLU A 213 -19.16 -29.45 37.85
C GLU A 213 -17.84 -30.21 37.83
N THR A 214 -17.87 -31.55 37.80
CA THR A 214 -16.66 -32.36 37.68
C THR A 214 -15.99 -32.18 36.34
N GLU A 215 -16.76 -32.18 35.25
CA GLU A 215 -16.28 -31.97 33.90
C GLU A 215 -15.73 -30.54 33.73
N ARG A 216 -16.41 -29.53 34.32
CA ARG A 216 -15.97 -28.14 34.31
C ARG A 216 -14.69 -27.89 35.10
N ALA A 217 -14.57 -28.55 36.26
CA ALA A 217 -13.35 -28.46 37.08
C ALA A 217 -12.16 -29.09 36.35
N ALA A 218 -12.35 -30.22 35.66
CA ALA A 218 -11.32 -30.81 34.82
C ALA A 218 -10.88 -29.91 33.67
N LEU A 219 -11.85 -29.24 33.00
CA LEU A 219 -11.52 -28.26 31.93
C LEU A 219 -10.69 -27.08 32.47
N ARG A 220 -11.12 -26.50 33.59
CA ARG A 220 -10.39 -25.41 34.23
C ARG A 220 -8.95 -25.81 34.56
N ALA A 221 -8.75 -27.00 35.14
CA ALA A 221 -7.42 -27.49 35.47
C ALA A 221 -6.55 -27.68 34.20
N THR A 222 -7.13 -28.13 33.09
CA THR A 222 -6.42 -28.27 31.80
C THR A 222 -6.03 -26.91 31.20
N ILE A 223 -6.94 -25.93 31.27
CA ILE A 223 -6.68 -24.57 30.82
C ILE A 223 -5.59 -23.89 31.69
N GLU A 224 -5.67 -24.04 33.02
CA GLU A 224 -4.65 -23.53 33.95
C GLU A 224 -3.26 -24.16 33.71
N ALA A 225 -3.25 -25.47 33.38
CA ALA A 225 -2.04 -26.19 33.04
C ALA A 225 -1.50 -25.84 31.62
N ARG A 226 -2.22 -25.03 30.87
CA ARG A 226 -1.89 -24.63 29.47
C ARG A 226 -1.71 -25.85 28.55
N GLN A 227 -2.52 -26.88 28.73
CA GLN A 227 -2.48 -28.08 27.91
C GLN A 227 -3.59 -28.05 26.85
N PRO A 228 -3.34 -28.51 25.62
CA PRO A 228 -4.38 -28.68 24.64
C PRO A 228 -5.33 -29.83 25.08
N PHE A 229 -6.59 -29.71 24.73
CA PHE A 229 -7.59 -30.78 24.92
C PHE A 229 -8.38 -30.95 23.62
N LEU A 230 -8.69 -32.21 23.32
CA LEU A 230 -9.42 -32.57 22.11
C LEU A 230 -10.62 -33.41 22.51
N ASP A 231 -11.76 -33.20 21.84
CA ASP A 231 -12.98 -33.98 21.92
C ASP A 231 -13.47 -34.23 23.36
N SER A 232 -13.20 -33.29 24.27
CA SER A 232 -13.70 -33.35 25.65
C SER A 232 -15.22 -33.18 25.67
N VAL A 233 -15.92 -34.06 26.36
CA VAL A 233 -17.39 -34.02 26.42
C VAL A 233 -17.84 -33.35 27.71
N PHE A 234 -18.73 -32.36 27.58
CA PHE A 234 -19.35 -31.63 28.68
C PHE A 234 -20.85 -31.80 28.59
N SER A 235 -21.47 -32.00 29.76
CA SER A 235 -22.90 -32.23 29.86
C SER A 235 -23.59 -31.18 30.73
N ARG A 236 -24.81 -30.80 30.33
CA ARG A 236 -25.70 -30.00 31.17
C ARG A 236 -27.11 -30.54 31.13
N THR A 237 -27.80 -30.40 32.24
CA THR A 237 -29.24 -30.71 32.33
C THR A 237 -30.02 -29.39 32.13
N ARG A 238 -30.89 -29.35 31.14
CA ARG A 238 -31.78 -28.21 30.92
C ARG A 238 -32.86 -28.13 32.02
N PRO A 239 -33.53 -26.97 32.20
CA PRO A 239 -34.63 -26.82 33.13
C PRO A 239 -35.82 -27.80 32.86
N ASP A 240 -35.95 -28.24 31.59
CA ASP A 240 -36.95 -29.26 31.18
C ASP A 240 -36.52 -30.71 31.48
N GLY A 241 -35.36 -30.93 32.12
CA GLY A 241 -34.80 -32.22 32.44
C GLY A 241 -34.04 -32.90 31.29
N GLN A 242 -33.97 -32.30 30.11
CA GLN A 242 -33.21 -32.87 28.99
C GLN A 242 -31.71 -32.72 29.18
N LEU A 243 -30.95 -33.78 28.90
CA LEU A 243 -29.50 -33.79 28.94
C LEU A 243 -28.94 -33.28 27.58
N GLN A 244 -28.22 -32.18 27.60
CA GLN A 244 -27.43 -31.71 26.47
C GLN A 244 -25.98 -32.14 26.65
N ARG A 245 -25.32 -32.49 25.55
CA ARG A 245 -23.89 -32.82 25.52
C ARG A 245 -23.18 -32.00 24.48
N PHE A 246 -21.99 -31.54 24.81
CA PHE A 246 -21.14 -30.74 23.95
C PHE A 246 -19.77 -31.40 23.83
N ARG A 247 -19.24 -31.49 22.65
CA ARG A 247 -17.86 -31.89 22.40
C ARG A 247 -17.03 -30.64 22.12
N VAL A 248 -15.97 -30.48 22.86
CA VAL A 248 -15.18 -29.25 22.88
C VAL A 248 -13.70 -29.58 22.71
N SER A 249 -13.04 -28.81 21.89
CA SER A 249 -11.59 -28.87 21.72
C SER A 249 -11.01 -27.48 21.92
N GLY A 250 -9.79 -27.39 22.48
CA GLY A 250 -9.14 -26.13 22.74
C GLY A 250 -7.62 -26.27 22.83
N GLU A 251 -6.92 -25.17 22.51
CA GLU A 251 -5.47 -25.13 22.57
C GLU A 251 -4.96 -23.79 23.10
N PRO A 252 -3.81 -23.78 23.80
CA PRO A 252 -3.16 -22.56 24.23
C PRO A 252 -2.57 -21.81 23.05
N MET A 253 -2.64 -20.48 23.08
CA MET A 253 -2.05 -19.59 22.09
C MET A 253 -0.75 -18.99 22.62
N PHE A 254 0.26 -18.90 21.76
CA PHE A 254 1.55 -18.30 22.05
C PHE A 254 1.90 -17.25 21.00
N ASP A 255 2.58 -16.19 21.43
CA ASP A 255 3.13 -15.19 20.51
C ASP A 255 4.42 -15.70 19.84
N ARG A 256 5.00 -14.88 18.94
CA ARG A 256 6.25 -15.21 18.24
C ARG A 256 7.47 -15.39 19.17
N SER A 257 7.38 -14.93 20.41
CA SER A 257 8.39 -15.05 21.45
C SER A 257 8.11 -16.25 22.39
N CYS A 258 7.21 -17.16 22.00
CA CYS A 258 6.74 -18.28 22.81
C CYS A 258 6.12 -17.88 24.16
N ARG A 259 5.63 -16.65 24.31
CA ARG A 259 4.91 -16.21 25.49
C ARG A 259 3.45 -16.58 25.33
N PHE A 260 2.86 -17.15 26.37
CA PHE A 260 1.43 -17.46 26.42
C PHE A 260 0.60 -16.18 26.32
N ILE A 261 -0.36 -16.15 25.40
CA ILE A 261 -1.23 -14.99 25.13
C ILE A 261 -2.71 -15.31 25.31
N GLY A 262 -3.06 -16.57 25.61
CA GLY A 262 -4.44 -16.96 25.82
C GLY A 262 -4.77 -18.36 25.34
N TYR A 263 -6.04 -18.61 25.16
CA TYR A 263 -6.60 -19.87 24.73
C TYR A 263 -7.62 -19.67 23.62
N ARG A 264 -7.75 -20.65 22.74
CA ARG A 264 -8.83 -20.71 21.75
C ARG A 264 -9.42 -22.09 21.66
N GLY A 265 -10.70 -22.18 21.28
CA GLY A 265 -11.35 -23.45 21.16
C GLY A 265 -12.61 -23.40 20.30
N ILE A 266 -13.06 -24.59 19.95
CA ILE A 266 -14.30 -24.84 19.20
C ILE A 266 -15.15 -25.84 19.95
N GLY A 267 -16.44 -25.84 19.68
CA GLY A 267 -17.34 -26.82 20.21
C GLY A 267 -18.52 -27.12 19.31
N VAL A 268 -19.08 -28.29 19.46
CA VAL A 268 -20.28 -28.73 18.76
C VAL A 268 -21.27 -29.39 19.76
N GLU A 269 -22.56 -29.16 19.57
CA GLU A 269 -23.57 -29.88 20.33
C GLU A 269 -23.70 -31.32 19.81
N ILE A 270 -23.62 -32.32 20.68
CA ILE A 270 -23.80 -33.72 20.34
C ILE A 270 -25.25 -34.09 20.59
N PHE A 271 -26.03 -34.21 19.54
CA PHE A 271 -27.38 -34.74 19.65
C PHE A 271 -27.32 -36.25 19.96
N GLY A 272 -27.95 -36.71 21.05
CA GLY A 272 -28.09 -38.13 21.29
C GLY A 272 -28.80 -38.79 20.11
N ALA A 273 -28.35 -40.00 19.71
CA ALA A 273 -28.88 -40.75 18.58
C ALA A 273 -30.40 -40.98 18.76
N GLY A 274 -31.20 -40.07 18.21
CA GLY A 274 -32.65 -40.10 18.38
C GLY A 274 -33.45 -39.22 17.42
N ARG A 275 -32.78 -38.50 16.46
CA ARG A 275 -33.48 -37.83 15.35
C ARG A 275 -32.71 -38.03 14.05
N SER A 276 -33.06 -39.08 13.32
CA SER A 276 -32.80 -39.13 11.87
C SER A 276 -33.52 -37.97 11.22
N HIS A 277 -32.78 -37.07 10.58
CA HIS A 277 -33.38 -36.14 9.64
C HIS A 277 -33.90 -36.93 8.45
N VAL A 278 -35.24 -36.92 8.28
CA VAL A 278 -35.92 -37.21 7.03
C VAL A 278 -35.87 -35.95 6.18
#